data_8c6b1abafcc8b1319c0de8f7a16a6090
#
_entry.id   8c6b1abafcc8b1319c0de8f7a16a6090
#
_cell.length_a   1.000
_cell.length_b   1.000
_cell.length_c   1.000
_cell.angle_alpha   90.00
_cell.angle_beta   90.00
_cell.angle_gamma   90.00
#
_symmetry.space_group_name_H-M   'P 1'
#
loop_
_entity.id
_entity.type
_entity.pdbx_description
1 polymer ?
#
loop_
_entity_poly.entity_id
_entity_poly.type
_entity_poly.pdbx_seq_one_letter_code
_entity_poly.pdbx_strand_id
1 'polypeptide(L)'
;MGKNVLSLFDGSSCGQVALERAGIQVDAYFASEIDKWAEKITLKNYPNTITVGDVNFVSASHLPDIDLILAGSPCQGFSFSGKGLAFDDPRSALFFEFVRLLDECRRYNPDVKFLLENVRMKQEHQDVISKYLGVEPVAINSSLMSAQNRYRLYWCNWDIVQPDDQEILLKDILLEGVGDSVRNQGTKVMKTGIDKAHCLLARDYKGFGNQDMTGVRTCELREYDESEECHHIGTALDINGHDILKRVYSDTGKSPTLNSMGGGNREPKVLVARMVGRRINPGTGKRDDYNMDIKPKQRLEPRKDNKSGCLTTVDKDNLVVEKGTYRPLLPIEMERLQTLPDNYTEGVSNTQRKKMLGNGWTVDIISHILKQGELV
;
A
#
# COMPACT_ATOMS: atom_id res chain seq x y z
N MET A 1 -23.42 -13.13 -23.10
CA MET A 1 -23.21 -14.08 -21.98
C MET A 1 -22.18 -13.45 -21.07
N GLY A 2 -22.41 -13.48 -19.78
CA GLY A 2 -21.40 -13.05 -18.83
C GLY A 2 -20.22 -14.01 -18.77
N LYS A 3 -19.17 -13.63 -18.04
CA LYS A 3 -17.93 -14.41 -17.94
C LYS A 3 -17.91 -15.27 -16.68
N ASN A 4 -17.34 -16.46 -16.77
CA ASN A 4 -16.95 -17.26 -15.62
C ASN A 4 -15.53 -16.86 -15.20
N VAL A 5 -15.38 -16.36 -13.99
CA VAL A 5 -14.13 -15.82 -13.48
C VAL A 5 -13.60 -16.69 -12.34
N LEU A 6 -12.34 -17.08 -12.42
CA LEU A 6 -11.60 -17.72 -11.33
C LEU A 6 -10.58 -16.73 -10.75
N SER A 7 -10.77 -16.33 -9.49
CA SER A 7 -9.85 -15.46 -8.78
C SER A 7 -9.04 -16.23 -7.76
N LEU A 8 -7.73 -16.23 -7.92
CA LEU A 8 -6.78 -16.93 -7.05
C LEU A 8 -6.12 -15.92 -6.11
N PHE A 9 -6.02 -16.28 -4.84
CA PHE A 9 -5.53 -15.37 -3.80
C PHE A 9 -6.39 -14.10 -3.72
N ASP A 10 -7.70 -14.29 -3.79
CA ASP A 10 -8.72 -13.27 -4.06
C ASP A 10 -8.72 -12.10 -3.05
N GLY A 11 -8.26 -12.35 -1.84
CA GLY A 11 -8.31 -11.36 -0.77
C GLY A 11 -9.75 -10.94 -0.47
N SER A 12 -10.00 -9.64 -0.48
CA SER A 12 -11.35 -9.08 -0.25
C SER A 12 -12.11 -8.78 -1.56
N SER A 13 -11.85 -9.54 -2.61
CA SER A 13 -12.53 -9.44 -3.93
C SER A 13 -12.40 -8.07 -4.60
N CYS A 14 -11.23 -7.46 -4.55
CA CYS A 14 -10.92 -6.28 -5.37
C CYS A 14 -11.15 -6.53 -6.87
N GLY A 15 -11.00 -7.79 -7.30
CA GLY A 15 -11.26 -8.24 -8.68
C GLY A 15 -12.71 -8.02 -9.09
N GLN A 16 -13.70 -8.31 -8.23
CA GLN A 16 -15.12 -8.09 -8.55
C GLN A 16 -15.43 -6.60 -8.72
N VAL A 17 -14.92 -5.74 -7.84
CA VAL A 17 -15.09 -4.27 -7.99
C VAL A 17 -14.45 -3.78 -9.31
N ALA A 18 -13.30 -4.35 -9.69
CA ALA A 18 -12.62 -3.98 -10.92
C ALA A 18 -13.41 -4.42 -12.17
N LEU A 19 -14.00 -5.61 -12.15
CA LEU A 19 -14.86 -6.13 -13.22
C LEU A 19 -16.11 -5.26 -13.40
N GLU A 20 -16.79 -4.90 -12.30
CA GLU A 20 -17.93 -3.97 -12.34
C GLU A 20 -17.56 -2.63 -12.97
N ARG A 21 -16.43 -2.03 -12.56
CA ARG A 21 -15.95 -0.75 -13.12
C ARG A 21 -15.48 -0.87 -14.57
N ALA A 22 -15.07 -2.05 -14.98
CA ALA A 22 -14.73 -2.34 -16.37
C ALA A 22 -15.97 -2.58 -17.25
N GLY A 23 -17.15 -2.74 -16.65
CA GLY A 23 -18.39 -3.04 -17.37
C GLY A 23 -18.49 -4.49 -17.83
N ILE A 24 -17.68 -5.40 -17.24
CA ILE A 24 -17.66 -6.83 -17.58
C ILE A 24 -18.74 -7.55 -16.79
N GLN A 25 -19.67 -8.16 -17.49
CA GLN A 25 -20.70 -9.00 -16.86
C GLN A 25 -20.11 -10.34 -16.42
N VAL A 26 -20.41 -10.75 -15.20
CA VAL A 26 -19.93 -11.99 -14.59
C VAL A 26 -21.14 -12.90 -14.32
N ASP A 27 -21.12 -14.10 -14.90
CA ASP A 27 -22.13 -15.13 -14.66
C ASP A 27 -21.81 -15.92 -13.38
N ALA A 28 -20.53 -16.28 -13.18
CA ALA A 28 -20.06 -16.94 -11.97
C ALA A 28 -18.65 -16.44 -11.58
N TYR A 29 -18.47 -16.19 -10.29
CA TYR A 29 -17.17 -15.79 -9.72
C TYR A 29 -16.73 -16.78 -8.67
N PHE A 30 -15.60 -17.46 -8.95
CA PHE A 30 -14.98 -18.47 -8.08
C PHE A 30 -13.78 -17.84 -7.38
N ALA A 31 -13.84 -17.75 -6.05
CA ALA A 31 -12.80 -17.13 -5.24
C ALA A 31 -12.02 -18.18 -4.43
N SER A 32 -10.71 -18.28 -4.69
CA SER A 32 -9.78 -19.04 -3.86
C SER A 32 -9.08 -18.12 -2.88
N GLU A 33 -9.41 -18.25 -1.60
CA GLU A 33 -8.86 -17.48 -0.47
C GLU A 33 -8.87 -18.34 0.80
N ILE A 34 -7.86 -18.17 1.67
CA ILE A 34 -7.73 -18.88 2.95
C ILE A 34 -7.89 -17.98 4.18
N ASP A 35 -7.79 -16.64 3.99
CA ASP A 35 -8.00 -15.68 5.08
C ASP A 35 -9.51 -15.48 5.31
N LYS A 36 -10.03 -16.09 6.35
CA LYS A 36 -11.44 -16.01 6.75
C LYS A 36 -11.98 -14.58 6.91
N TRP A 37 -11.12 -13.59 7.18
CA TRP A 37 -11.53 -12.20 7.33
C TRP A 37 -11.71 -11.53 5.96
N ALA A 38 -10.86 -11.90 5.01
CA ALA A 38 -10.99 -11.47 3.63
C ALA A 38 -12.24 -12.09 3.00
N GLU A 39 -12.42 -13.40 3.12
CA GLU A 39 -13.62 -14.12 2.66
C GLU A 39 -14.92 -13.53 3.26
N LYS A 40 -14.90 -13.17 4.57
CA LYS A 40 -16.05 -12.52 5.21
C LYS A 40 -16.41 -11.18 4.53
N ILE A 41 -15.43 -10.38 4.13
CA ILE A 41 -15.66 -9.11 3.43
C ILE A 41 -16.13 -9.36 2.00
N THR A 42 -15.57 -10.36 1.33
CA THR A 42 -16.04 -10.81 0.02
C THR A 42 -17.52 -11.16 0.06
N LEU A 43 -17.93 -12.06 0.94
CA LEU A 43 -19.34 -12.49 1.05
C LEU A 43 -20.30 -11.41 1.55
N LYS A 44 -19.80 -10.42 2.32
CA LYS A 44 -20.58 -9.24 2.70
C LYS A 44 -20.94 -8.39 1.50
N ASN A 45 -19.97 -8.13 0.61
CA ASN A 45 -20.15 -7.24 -0.54
C ASN A 45 -20.70 -7.98 -1.77
N TYR A 46 -20.33 -9.27 -1.92
CA TYR A 46 -20.68 -10.14 -3.04
C TYR A 46 -21.19 -11.50 -2.53
N PRO A 47 -22.44 -11.56 -2.04
CA PRO A 47 -22.98 -12.78 -1.43
C PRO A 47 -23.11 -13.97 -2.38
N ASN A 48 -23.09 -13.73 -3.70
CA ASN A 48 -23.16 -14.77 -4.73
C ASN A 48 -21.79 -15.34 -5.12
N THR A 49 -20.70 -14.90 -4.46
CA THR A 49 -19.36 -15.44 -4.71
C THR A 49 -19.28 -16.91 -4.32
N ILE A 50 -18.74 -17.73 -5.21
CA ILE A 50 -18.52 -19.17 -4.96
C ILE A 50 -17.12 -19.34 -4.38
N THR A 51 -17.02 -19.61 -3.08
CA THR A 51 -15.73 -19.81 -2.43
C THR A 51 -15.23 -21.24 -2.72
N VAL A 52 -14.01 -21.35 -3.23
CA VAL A 52 -13.37 -22.64 -3.57
C VAL A 52 -12.19 -22.99 -2.65
N GLY A 53 -11.93 -22.15 -1.63
CA GLY A 53 -10.97 -22.40 -0.56
C GLY A 53 -9.51 -22.31 -1.00
N ASP A 54 -8.68 -23.23 -0.50
CA ASP A 54 -7.23 -23.23 -0.74
C ASP A 54 -6.91 -23.63 -2.19
N VAL A 55 -6.10 -22.81 -2.86
CA VAL A 55 -5.66 -22.99 -4.27
C VAL A 55 -5.03 -24.35 -4.53
N ASN A 56 -4.38 -24.94 -3.54
CA ASN A 56 -3.76 -26.27 -3.66
C ASN A 56 -4.78 -27.40 -3.93
N PHE A 57 -6.06 -27.18 -3.60
CA PHE A 57 -7.12 -28.16 -3.79
C PHE A 57 -8.11 -27.80 -4.89
N VAL A 58 -7.91 -26.66 -5.56
CA VAL A 58 -8.74 -26.27 -6.71
C VAL A 58 -8.32 -27.05 -7.94
N SER A 59 -9.30 -27.55 -8.72
CA SER A 59 -9.08 -28.14 -10.03
C SER A 59 -10.09 -27.62 -11.04
N ALA A 60 -9.64 -27.30 -12.23
CA ALA A 60 -10.49 -26.81 -13.31
C ALA A 60 -11.56 -27.86 -13.74
N SER A 61 -11.32 -29.15 -13.49
CA SER A 61 -12.30 -30.21 -13.79
C SER A 61 -13.59 -30.12 -12.97
N HIS A 62 -13.59 -29.35 -11.88
CA HIS A 62 -14.76 -29.15 -11.01
C HIS A 62 -15.42 -27.78 -11.23
N LEU A 63 -14.92 -27.00 -12.19
CA LEU A 63 -15.40 -25.66 -12.53
C LEU A 63 -16.03 -25.69 -13.94
N PRO A 64 -16.92 -24.75 -14.27
CA PRO A 64 -17.31 -24.53 -15.66
C PRO A 64 -16.10 -24.02 -16.47
N ASP A 65 -16.27 -23.93 -17.78
CA ASP A 65 -15.26 -23.31 -18.65
C ASP A 65 -15.00 -21.88 -18.16
N ILE A 66 -13.75 -21.62 -17.74
CA ILE A 66 -13.33 -20.32 -17.20
C ILE A 66 -12.91 -19.40 -18.35
N ASP A 67 -13.45 -18.19 -18.36
CA ASP A 67 -13.13 -17.16 -19.36
C ASP A 67 -11.96 -16.28 -18.93
N LEU A 68 -11.83 -16.05 -17.61
CA LEU A 68 -10.82 -15.16 -17.04
C LEU A 68 -10.27 -15.71 -15.72
N ILE A 69 -8.94 -15.72 -15.60
CA ILE A 69 -8.25 -15.99 -14.33
C ILE A 69 -7.62 -14.69 -13.83
N LEU A 70 -7.95 -14.31 -12.60
CA LEU A 70 -7.33 -13.21 -11.88
C LEU A 70 -6.44 -13.77 -10.76
N ALA A 71 -5.22 -13.26 -10.59
CA ALA A 71 -4.35 -13.72 -9.52
C ALA A 71 -3.40 -12.62 -9.00
N GLY A 72 -3.23 -12.57 -7.67
CA GLY A 72 -2.20 -11.80 -6.99
C GLY A 72 -1.36 -12.73 -6.12
N SER A 73 -0.46 -13.50 -6.74
CA SER A 73 0.27 -14.53 -6.00
C SER A 73 1.16 -13.94 -4.90
N PRO A 74 1.27 -14.59 -3.72
CA PRO A 74 2.12 -14.12 -2.63
C PRO A 74 3.57 -13.94 -3.07
N CYS A 75 4.12 -12.74 -2.79
CA CYS A 75 5.42 -12.30 -3.29
C CYS A 75 6.57 -12.43 -2.28
N GLN A 76 6.35 -13.06 -1.13
CA GLN A 76 7.29 -12.99 0.00
C GLN A 76 8.66 -13.62 -0.27
N GLY A 77 8.78 -14.50 -1.28
CA GLY A 77 10.05 -15.02 -1.78
C GLY A 77 10.74 -14.12 -2.80
N PHE A 78 9.99 -13.33 -3.57
CA PHE A 78 10.48 -12.51 -4.69
C PHE A 78 10.74 -11.04 -4.33
N SER A 79 10.21 -10.54 -3.21
CA SER A 79 10.31 -9.14 -2.82
C SER A 79 11.74 -8.72 -2.48
N PHE A 80 12.17 -7.51 -2.91
CA PHE A 80 13.41 -6.88 -2.46
C PHE A 80 13.54 -6.75 -0.93
N SER A 81 12.42 -6.76 -0.22
CA SER A 81 12.37 -6.70 1.25
C SER A 81 12.37 -8.08 1.91
N GLY A 82 12.28 -9.16 1.14
CA GLY A 82 12.29 -10.53 1.60
C GLY A 82 13.69 -11.10 1.79
N LYS A 83 13.75 -12.38 2.21
CA LYS A 83 15.02 -13.09 2.44
C LYS A 83 15.78 -13.47 1.14
N GLY A 84 15.24 -13.15 -0.03
CA GLY A 84 15.87 -13.42 -1.32
C GLY A 84 15.95 -14.90 -1.72
N LEU A 85 15.08 -15.76 -1.12
CA LEU A 85 15.07 -17.20 -1.38
C LEU A 85 14.46 -17.57 -2.75
N ALA A 86 13.84 -16.59 -3.44
CA ALA A 86 13.25 -16.76 -4.77
C ALA A 86 12.35 -18.01 -4.87
N PHE A 87 12.60 -18.88 -5.83
CA PHE A 87 11.82 -20.09 -6.10
C PHE A 87 12.01 -21.22 -5.08
N ASP A 88 13.04 -21.14 -4.22
CA ASP A 88 13.27 -22.10 -3.12
C ASP A 88 12.40 -21.80 -1.88
N ASP A 89 11.69 -20.66 -1.85
CA ASP A 89 10.75 -20.35 -0.78
C ASP A 89 9.43 -21.11 -1.02
N PRO A 90 8.91 -21.87 -0.03
CA PRO A 90 7.64 -22.58 -0.15
C PRO A 90 6.45 -21.68 -0.57
N ARG A 91 6.53 -20.37 -0.31
CA ARG A 91 5.50 -19.40 -0.71
C ARG A 91 5.56 -19.04 -2.19
N SER A 92 6.70 -19.25 -2.84
CA SER A 92 6.85 -19.12 -4.29
C SER A 92 6.21 -20.31 -5.02
N ALA A 93 6.02 -21.45 -4.34
CA ALA A 93 5.30 -22.60 -4.87
C ALA A 93 3.86 -22.24 -5.30
N LEU A 94 3.25 -21.25 -4.64
CA LEU A 94 1.91 -20.78 -4.97
C LEU A 94 1.80 -20.15 -6.37
N PHE A 95 2.90 -19.59 -6.91
CA PHE A 95 2.93 -19.19 -8.32
C PHE A 95 2.74 -20.39 -9.25
N PHE A 96 3.31 -21.55 -8.94
CA PHE A 96 3.14 -22.74 -9.77
C PHE A 96 1.73 -23.33 -9.68
N GLU A 97 1.00 -23.08 -8.58
CA GLU A 97 -0.42 -23.42 -8.52
C GLU A 97 -1.26 -22.57 -9.50
N PHE A 98 -0.93 -21.28 -9.64
CA PHE A 98 -1.53 -20.46 -10.69
C PHE A 98 -1.21 -21.01 -12.08
N VAL A 99 0.05 -21.37 -12.37
CA VAL A 99 0.44 -21.96 -13.67
C VAL A 99 -0.31 -23.28 -13.92
N ARG A 100 -0.39 -24.16 -12.92
CA ARG A 100 -1.14 -25.42 -13.01
C ARG A 100 -2.60 -25.18 -13.39
N LEU A 101 -3.27 -24.27 -12.68
CA LEU A 101 -4.68 -23.97 -12.94
C LEU A 101 -4.89 -23.29 -14.29
N LEU A 102 -3.99 -22.41 -14.70
CA LEU A 102 -4.03 -21.81 -16.04
C LEU A 102 -3.92 -22.88 -17.12
N ASP A 103 -3.00 -23.85 -16.98
CA ASP A 103 -2.84 -24.95 -17.93
C ASP A 103 -4.03 -25.91 -17.90
N GLU A 104 -4.63 -26.15 -16.75
CA GLU A 104 -5.87 -26.92 -16.64
C GLU A 104 -7.03 -26.21 -17.35
N CYS A 105 -7.25 -24.90 -17.10
CA CYS A 105 -8.31 -24.13 -17.74
C CYS A 105 -8.14 -24.06 -19.26
N ARG A 106 -6.91 -23.93 -19.77
CA ARG A 106 -6.62 -23.93 -21.20
C ARG A 106 -7.04 -25.22 -21.94
N ARG A 107 -7.16 -26.34 -21.21
CA ARG A 107 -7.65 -27.61 -21.82
C ARG A 107 -9.14 -27.56 -22.12
N TYR A 108 -9.91 -26.77 -21.37
CA TYR A 108 -11.35 -26.59 -21.55
C TYR A 108 -11.66 -25.34 -22.38
N ASN A 109 -10.97 -24.25 -22.12
CA ASN A 109 -11.05 -23.00 -22.88
C ASN A 109 -9.64 -22.54 -23.31
N PRO A 110 -9.20 -22.84 -24.55
CA PRO A 110 -7.88 -22.44 -25.06
C PRO A 110 -7.68 -20.91 -25.09
N ASP A 111 -8.79 -20.14 -25.17
CA ASP A 111 -8.78 -18.67 -25.26
C ASP A 111 -8.92 -18.01 -23.89
N VAL A 112 -8.79 -18.77 -22.79
CA VAL A 112 -8.87 -18.23 -21.43
C VAL A 112 -7.92 -17.03 -21.25
N LYS A 113 -8.49 -15.94 -20.78
CA LYS A 113 -7.72 -14.75 -20.44
C LYS A 113 -7.15 -14.86 -19.03
N PHE A 114 -6.00 -14.25 -18.78
CA PHE A 114 -5.46 -14.19 -17.42
C PHE A 114 -4.79 -12.87 -17.12
N LEU A 115 -4.84 -12.47 -15.86
CA LEU A 115 -4.10 -11.35 -15.27
C LEU A 115 -3.42 -11.85 -13.99
N LEU A 116 -2.09 -11.80 -13.97
CA LEU A 116 -1.27 -12.01 -12.78
C LEU A 116 -0.65 -10.69 -12.34
N GLU A 117 -0.88 -10.28 -11.10
CA GLU A 117 -0.22 -9.14 -10.45
C GLU A 117 0.87 -9.63 -9.51
N ASN A 118 2.00 -8.92 -9.48
CA ASN A 118 3.02 -9.14 -8.45
C ASN A 118 3.81 -7.85 -8.14
N VAL A 119 4.60 -7.90 -7.08
CA VAL A 119 5.48 -6.80 -6.68
C VAL A 119 6.66 -6.65 -7.63
N ARG A 120 7.31 -5.47 -7.59
CA ARG A 120 8.61 -5.29 -8.24
C ARG A 120 9.64 -6.28 -7.68
N MET A 121 10.29 -6.99 -8.58
CA MET A 121 11.29 -8.01 -8.29
C MET A 121 12.51 -7.87 -9.22
N LYS A 122 13.54 -8.67 -8.97
CA LYS A 122 14.73 -8.73 -9.84
C LYS A 122 14.34 -9.25 -11.22
N GLN A 123 15.08 -8.82 -12.27
CA GLN A 123 14.84 -9.24 -13.65
C GLN A 123 14.86 -10.77 -13.81
N GLU A 124 15.83 -11.44 -13.21
CA GLU A 124 15.95 -12.92 -13.25
C GLU A 124 14.66 -13.64 -12.80
N HIS A 125 13.93 -13.08 -11.83
CA HIS A 125 12.66 -13.65 -11.38
C HIS A 125 11.50 -13.30 -12.32
N GLN A 126 11.52 -12.09 -12.92
CA GLN A 126 10.55 -11.71 -13.95
C GLN A 126 10.67 -12.63 -15.17
N ASP A 127 11.91 -12.90 -15.61
CA ASP A 127 12.20 -13.76 -16.76
C ASP A 127 11.66 -15.19 -16.57
N VAL A 128 11.77 -15.71 -15.34
CA VAL A 128 11.20 -17.04 -15.03
C VAL A 128 9.68 -17.00 -15.13
N ILE A 129 9.00 -16.02 -14.53
CA ILE A 129 7.53 -15.88 -14.62
C ILE A 129 7.12 -15.73 -16.09
N SER A 130 7.76 -14.83 -16.82
CA SER A 130 7.50 -14.58 -18.25
C SER A 130 7.67 -15.84 -19.10
N LYS A 131 8.69 -16.65 -18.81
CA LYS A 131 8.93 -17.93 -19.50
C LYS A 131 7.77 -18.92 -19.30
N TYR A 132 7.22 -19.03 -18.09
CA TYR A 132 6.07 -19.91 -17.81
C TYR A 132 4.78 -19.41 -18.43
N LEU A 133 4.58 -18.10 -18.46
CA LEU A 133 3.33 -17.49 -18.94
C LEU A 133 3.34 -17.20 -20.45
N GLY A 134 4.51 -17.11 -21.06
CA GLY A 134 4.69 -16.80 -22.48
C GLY A 134 4.47 -15.31 -22.81
N VAL A 135 4.46 -14.43 -21.80
CA VAL A 135 4.22 -12.99 -21.96
C VAL A 135 5.14 -12.19 -21.02
N GLU A 136 5.50 -10.98 -21.41
CA GLU A 136 6.29 -10.07 -20.59
C GLU A 136 5.40 -9.20 -19.70
N PRO A 137 5.90 -8.77 -18.53
CA PRO A 137 5.12 -7.93 -17.63
C PRO A 137 5.10 -6.47 -18.08
N VAL A 138 3.96 -5.83 -17.88
CA VAL A 138 3.86 -4.37 -17.92
C VAL A 138 3.94 -3.84 -16.50
N ALA A 139 4.84 -2.89 -16.28
CA ALA A 139 5.01 -2.24 -14.99
C ALA A 139 4.13 -0.99 -14.91
N ILE A 140 3.23 -0.94 -13.92
CA ILE A 140 2.38 0.24 -13.68
C ILE A 140 2.56 0.71 -12.24
N ASN A 141 2.64 2.03 -12.07
CA ASN A 141 2.59 2.65 -10.76
C ASN A 141 1.17 3.13 -10.46
N SER A 142 0.57 2.68 -9.38
CA SER A 142 -0.77 3.13 -8.96
C SER A 142 -0.88 4.65 -8.76
N SER A 143 0.24 5.36 -8.65
CA SER A 143 0.25 6.81 -8.56
C SER A 143 -0.35 7.53 -9.76
N LEU A 144 -0.51 6.84 -10.88
CA LEU A 144 -1.20 7.37 -12.06
C LEU A 144 -2.72 7.47 -11.85
N MET A 145 -3.31 6.60 -11.02
CA MET A 145 -4.77 6.54 -10.83
C MET A 145 -5.18 6.61 -9.35
N SER A 146 -4.24 6.88 -8.43
CA SER A 146 -4.47 6.95 -6.99
C SER A 146 -3.44 7.86 -6.33
N ALA A 147 -3.73 8.33 -5.13
CA ALA A 147 -2.77 9.05 -4.29
C ALA A 147 -1.66 8.14 -3.70
N GLN A 148 -1.50 6.92 -4.19
CA GLN A 148 -0.58 5.90 -3.67
C GLN A 148 0.58 5.63 -4.65
N ASN A 149 1.81 5.72 -4.15
CA ASN A 149 2.98 5.24 -4.90
C ASN A 149 3.14 3.73 -4.68
N ARG A 150 2.59 2.94 -5.60
CA ARG A 150 2.56 1.47 -5.56
C ARG A 150 2.94 0.91 -6.92
N TYR A 151 4.21 0.57 -7.10
CA TYR A 151 4.73 -0.01 -8.33
C TYR A 151 4.48 -1.51 -8.37
N ARG A 152 3.82 -2.00 -9.42
CA ARG A 152 3.48 -3.41 -9.61
C ARG A 152 3.78 -3.87 -11.02
N LEU A 153 3.93 -5.17 -11.18
CA LEU A 153 4.13 -5.87 -12.44
C LEU A 153 2.85 -6.64 -12.76
N TYR A 154 2.43 -6.57 -14.02
CA TYR A 154 1.22 -7.21 -14.52
C TYR A 154 1.54 -8.05 -15.74
N TRP A 155 1.29 -9.36 -15.66
CA TRP A 155 1.35 -10.29 -16.79
C TRP A 155 -0.06 -10.62 -17.23
N CYS A 156 -0.38 -10.44 -18.49
CA CYS A 156 -1.64 -10.85 -19.09
C CYS A 156 -1.46 -11.22 -20.56
N ASN A 157 -2.39 -11.99 -21.14
CA ASN A 157 -2.32 -12.41 -22.53
C ASN A 157 -3.07 -11.48 -23.48
N TRP A 158 -3.05 -10.17 -23.18
CA TRP A 158 -3.46 -9.08 -24.06
C TRP A 158 -2.58 -7.86 -23.83
N ASP A 159 -2.61 -6.92 -24.75
CA ASP A 159 -1.79 -5.71 -24.66
C ASP A 159 -2.33 -4.74 -23.61
N ILE A 160 -1.41 -4.16 -22.83
CA ILE A 160 -1.71 -3.16 -21.81
C ILE A 160 -1.06 -1.82 -22.20
N VAL A 161 -1.86 -0.77 -22.24
CA VAL A 161 -1.41 0.61 -22.37
C VAL A 161 -1.37 1.26 -20.98
N GLN A 162 -0.36 2.06 -20.70
CA GLN A 162 -0.26 2.81 -19.42
C GLN A 162 -1.47 3.73 -19.25
N PRO A 163 -2.05 3.83 -18.05
CA PRO A 163 -3.07 4.82 -17.76
C PRO A 163 -2.49 6.24 -17.74
N ASP A 164 -3.32 7.24 -18.07
CA ASP A 164 -3.00 8.64 -17.87
C ASP A 164 -2.94 8.98 -16.38
N ASP A 165 -2.07 9.95 -16.02
CA ASP A 165 -2.00 10.44 -14.64
C ASP A 165 -3.26 11.26 -14.31
N GLN A 166 -4.02 10.82 -13.32
CA GLN A 166 -5.22 11.49 -12.82
C GLN A 166 -4.89 12.60 -11.80
N GLU A 167 -3.61 12.85 -11.52
CA GLU A 167 -3.12 13.88 -10.63
C GLU A 167 -3.69 13.82 -9.19
N ILE A 168 -4.18 12.66 -8.75
CA ILE A 168 -4.77 12.47 -7.42
C ILE A 168 -3.67 12.56 -6.36
N LEU A 169 -3.84 13.45 -5.41
CA LEU A 169 -2.90 13.69 -4.31
C LEU A 169 -3.44 13.13 -2.98
N LEU A 170 -2.57 12.97 -2.00
CA LEU A 170 -2.97 12.44 -0.69
C LEU A 170 -4.05 13.28 -0.02
N LYS A 171 -3.98 14.63 -0.12
CA LYS A 171 -4.99 15.55 0.41
C LYS A 171 -6.40 15.26 -0.10
N ASP A 172 -6.54 14.76 -1.34
CA ASP A 172 -7.82 14.53 -2.00
C ASP A 172 -8.56 13.32 -1.42
N ILE A 173 -7.84 12.45 -0.71
CA ILE A 173 -8.41 11.22 -0.12
C ILE A 173 -8.54 11.27 1.40
N LEU A 174 -7.96 12.28 2.06
CA LEU A 174 -8.03 12.42 3.52
C LEU A 174 -9.43 12.81 3.96
N LEU A 175 -9.81 12.34 5.14
CA LEU A 175 -11.05 12.77 5.80
C LEU A 175 -10.82 14.13 6.45
N GLU A 176 -11.69 15.11 6.12
CA GLU A 176 -11.70 16.41 6.76
C GLU A 176 -12.12 16.32 8.23
N GLY A 177 -11.57 17.18 9.07
CA GLY A 177 -11.97 17.34 10.47
C GLY A 177 -11.65 16.15 11.37
N VAL A 178 -10.90 15.18 10.90
CA VAL A 178 -10.41 14.07 11.73
C VAL A 178 -9.15 14.51 12.50
N GLY A 179 -9.33 15.59 13.26
CA GLY A 179 -8.37 16.02 14.27
C GLY A 179 -8.49 15.21 15.57
N ASP A 180 -7.88 15.65 16.62
CA ASP A 180 -7.61 15.11 17.96
C ASP A 180 -8.60 14.10 18.61
N SER A 181 -9.73 13.77 17.99
CA SER A 181 -10.80 12.97 18.59
C SER A 181 -10.86 11.51 18.12
N VAL A 182 -10.09 11.09 17.12
CA VAL A 182 -10.11 9.68 16.68
C VAL A 182 -9.31 8.82 17.65
N ARG A 183 -10.01 8.31 18.64
CA ARG A 183 -9.52 7.22 19.49
C ARG A 183 -9.40 5.95 18.64
N ASN A 184 -8.23 5.67 18.12
CA ASN A 184 -7.92 4.29 17.73
C ASN A 184 -8.03 3.42 18.99
N GLN A 185 -8.90 2.42 18.97
CA GLN A 185 -8.91 1.41 20.01
C GLN A 185 -7.52 0.77 20.06
N GLY A 186 -6.76 1.11 21.12
CA GLY A 186 -5.41 0.58 21.35
C GLY A 186 -4.26 1.60 21.30
N THR A 187 -4.44 2.79 20.74
CA THR A 187 -3.46 3.88 20.87
C THR A 187 -4.07 4.98 21.71
N LYS A 188 -3.51 5.23 22.88
CA LYS A 188 -3.90 6.38 23.69
C LYS A 188 -3.53 7.64 22.92
N VAL A 189 -4.51 8.54 22.78
CA VAL A 189 -4.33 9.87 22.20
C VAL A 189 -3.23 10.57 22.98
N MET A 190 -2.18 11.03 22.31
CA MET A 190 -1.23 11.96 22.91
C MET A 190 -2.00 13.22 23.23
N LYS A 191 -2.19 13.51 24.53
CA LYS A 191 -2.73 14.79 24.97
C LYS A 191 -1.71 15.86 24.62
N THR A 192 -2.08 16.78 23.75
CA THR A 192 -1.29 17.99 23.51
C THR A 192 -1.60 19.01 24.60
N GLY A 193 -0.63 19.84 24.98
CA GLY A 193 -0.83 20.90 25.98
C GLY A 193 -0.72 20.47 27.44
N ILE A 194 -0.06 19.35 27.75
CA ILE A 194 0.31 19.01 29.13
C ILE A 194 1.62 19.68 29.48
N ASP A 195 1.61 20.50 30.53
CA ASP A 195 2.79 21.23 31.03
C ASP A 195 3.80 20.35 31.78
N LYS A 196 3.44 19.11 32.10
CA LYS A 196 4.29 18.16 32.82
C LYS A 196 4.25 16.77 32.18
N ALA A 197 5.44 16.17 32.08
CA ALA A 197 5.57 14.78 31.63
C ALA A 197 4.91 13.80 32.61
N HIS A 198 4.35 12.71 32.10
CA HIS A 198 3.95 11.57 32.93
C HIS A 198 5.20 10.89 33.50
N CYS A 199 5.04 10.18 34.61
CA CYS A 199 6.12 9.42 35.22
C CYS A 199 6.73 8.44 34.21
N LEU A 200 8.05 8.49 34.06
CA LEU A 200 8.79 7.55 33.19
C LEU A 200 8.71 6.14 33.78
N LEU A 201 8.30 5.19 32.97
CA LEU A 201 8.21 3.78 33.33
C LEU A 201 9.40 3.00 32.76
N ALA A 202 9.87 1.99 33.46
CA ALA A 202 10.99 1.15 33.03
C ALA A 202 10.77 0.44 31.69
N ARG A 203 9.55 0.43 31.17
CA ARG A 203 9.16 -0.16 29.87
C ARG A 203 8.99 0.85 28.73
N ASP A 204 9.23 2.14 28.96
CA ASP A 204 9.06 3.20 27.95
C ASP A 204 9.98 3.02 26.74
N TYR A 205 11.08 2.26 26.90
CA TYR A 205 11.97 1.87 25.82
C TYR A 205 11.32 0.99 24.74
N LYS A 206 10.16 0.39 25.02
CA LYS A 206 9.44 -0.48 24.06
C LYS A 206 8.62 0.30 23.03
N GLY A 207 8.63 1.63 23.10
CA GLY A 207 7.85 2.50 22.23
C GLY A 207 6.43 2.75 22.74
N PHE A 208 5.67 3.57 22.02
CA PHE A 208 4.30 3.93 22.39
C PHE A 208 3.41 2.69 22.42
N GLY A 209 3.14 2.19 23.61
CA GLY A 209 2.30 1.04 23.90
C GLY A 209 1.01 1.42 24.63
N ASN A 210 0.35 0.45 25.26
CA ASN A 210 -0.96 0.60 25.89
C ASN A 210 -1.01 1.42 27.21
N GLN A 211 0.00 2.23 27.52
CA GLN A 211 0.05 3.05 28.73
C GLN A 211 0.44 4.50 28.44
N ASP A 212 0.10 5.41 29.38
CA ASP A 212 0.39 6.85 29.28
C ASP A 212 1.89 7.10 29.24
N MET A 213 2.43 7.19 28.02
CA MET A 213 3.84 7.52 27.79
C MET A 213 3.95 8.98 27.38
N THR A 214 5.00 9.63 27.86
CA THR A 214 5.34 10.98 27.43
C THR A 214 6.06 10.90 26.07
N GLY A 215 5.47 11.49 25.03
CA GLY A 215 6.12 11.65 23.75
C GLY A 215 6.73 13.04 23.61
N VAL A 216 7.92 13.11 23.03
CA VAL A 216 8.54 14.38 22.67
C VAL A 216 8.19 14.70 21.23
N ARG A 217 7.70 15.91 20.97
CA ARG A 217 7.49 16.39 19.59
C ARG A 217 8.83 16.45 18.88
N THR A 218 8.86 15.95 17.67
CA THR A 218 10.05 16.03 16.78
C THR A 218 10.08 17.31 15.95
N CYS A 219 9.04 18.13 16.05
CA CYS A 219 8.97 19.48 15.49
C CYS A 219 8.28 20.43 16.46
N GLU A 220 8.74 21.66 16.51
CA GLU A 220 8.06 22.77 17.18
C GLU A 220 7.13 23.41 16.15
N LEU A 221 5.85 23.52 16.50
CA LEU A 221 4.87 24.21 15.69
C LEU A 221 4.66 25.61 16.23
N ARG A 222 4.36 26.52 15.32
CA ARG A 222 3.91 27.87 15.65
C ARG A 222 2.69 28.22 14.82
N GLU A 223 1.91 29.14 15.33
CA GLU A 223 0.90 29.81 14.52
C GLU A 223 1.63 30.61 13.42
N TYR A 224 1.11 30.54 12.22
CA TYR A 224 1.60 31.32 11.08
C TYR A 224 0.60 32.42 10.74
N ASP A 225 1.12 33.50 10.20
CA ASP A 225 0.31 34.61 9.68
C ASP A 225 -0.24 34.18 8.29
N GLU A 226 -1.56 34.17 8.15
CA GLU A 226 -2.22 33.83 6.88
C GLU A 226 -1.90 34.83 5.75
N SER A 227 -1.36 36.02 6.09
CA SER A 227 -0.88 36.97 5.11
C SER A 227 0.48 36.60 4.51
N GLU A 228 1.23 35.67 5.12
CA GLU A 228 2.49 35.17 4.60
C GLU A 228 2.24 34.25 3.40
N GLU A 229 2.97 34.45 2.30
CA GLU A 229 2.87 33.56 1.13
C GLU A 229 3.38 32.14 1.42
N CYS A 230 4.35 32.00 2.34
CA CYS A 230 4.96 30.73 2.74
C CYS A 230 4.57 30.40 4.18
N HIS A 231 3.64 29.50 4.39
CA HIS A 231 3.13 29.13 5.73
C HIS A 231 4.15 28.25 6.47
N HIS A 232 5.05 28.86 7.24
CA HIS A 232 6.01 28.16 8.08
C HIS A 232 5.34 27.66 9.37
N ILE A 233 5.12 26.35 9.48
CA ILE A 233 4.34 25.73 10.56
C ILE A 233 5.18 25.04 11.62
N GLY A 234 6.48 24.91 11.45
CA GLY A 234 7.32 24.26 12.47
C GLY A 234 8.77 24.06 12.08
N THR A 235 9.53 23.49 13.01
CA THR A 235 10.96 23.20 12.86
C THR A 235 11.24 21.72 13.14
N ALA A 236 11.87 21.02 12.20
CA ALA A 236 12.27 19.63 12.35
C ALA A 236 13.48 19.53 13.30
N LEU A 237 13.33 18.84 14.42
CA LEU A 237 14.37 18.75 15.47
C LEU A 237 15.40 17.64 15.18
N ASP A 238 15.11 16.71 14.29
CA ASP A 238 15.97 15.59 13.92
C ASP A 238 16.98 15.91 12.79
N ILE A 239 16.98 17.15 12.29
CA ILE A 239 17.87 17.63 11.24
C ILE A 239 18.97 18.51 11.83
N ASN A 240 20.22 18.11 11.59
CA ASN A 240 21.37 18.95 11.96
C ASN A 240 21.59 20.07 10.92
N GLY A 241 21.91 21.28 11.37
CA GLY A 241 22.21 22.41 10.51
C GLY A 241 21.52 23.71 10.97
N HIS A 242 21.58 24.73 10.11
CA HIS A 242 20.94 26.02 10.37
C HIS A 242 19.41 25.93 10.37
N ASP A 243 18.75 26.84 11.11
CA ASP A 243 17.28 26.86 11.25
C ASP A 243 16.53 26.81 9.92
N ILE A 244 16.98 27.57 8.93
CA ILE A 244 16.38 27.59 7.59
C ILE A 244 16.29 26.18 6.92
N LEU A 245 17.21 25.28 7.27
CA LEU A 245 17.22 23.90 6.74
C LEU A 245 16.23 22.98 7.45
N LYS A 246 15.73 23.41 8.60
CA LYS A 246 14.83 22.67 9.48
C LYS A 246 13.37 23.06 9.33
N ARG A 247 13.09 24.18 8.64
CA ARG A 247 11.75 24.72 8.52
C ARG A 247 10.81 23.75 7.81
N VAL A 248 9.63 23.60 8.37
CA VAL A 248 8.53 22.80 7.84
C VAL A 248 7.41 23.75 7.44
N TYR A 249 6.88 23.58 6.23
CA TYR A 249 5.87 24.45 5.65
C TYR A 249 4.55 23.69 5.47
N SER A 250 3.44 24.41 5.51
CA SER A 250 2.12 23.87 5.17
C SER A 250 2.02 23.62 3.65
N ASP A 251 1.21 22.66 3.27
CA ASP A 251 0.80 22.38 1.89
C ASP A 251 -0.22 23.39 1.36
N THR A 252 -0.79 24.24 2.25
CA THR A 252 -1.74 25.30 1.87
C THR A 252 -1.07 26.61 1.45
N GLY A 253 0.24 26.78 1.74
CA GLY A 253 1.01 27.96 1.36
C GLY A 253 1.87 27.73 0.11
N LYS A 254 2.47 28.81 -0.40
CA LYS A 254 3.47 28.73 -1.47
C LYS A 254 4.78 28.12 -0.95
N SER A 255 5.51 27.43 -1.80
CA SER A 255 6.86 26.95 -1.49
C SER A 255 7.81 28.15 -1.34
N PRO A 256 8.71 28.17 -0.33
CA PRO A 256 9.76 29.16 -0.30
C PRO A 256 10.67 29.05 -1.51
N THR A 257 11.40 30.12 -1.82
CA THR A 257 12.34 30.19 -2.96
C THR A 257 13.27 28.97 -2.97
N LEU A 258 13.26 28.24 -4.09
CA LEU A 258 14.18 27.13 -4.30
C LEU A 258 15.59 27.69 -4.50
N ASN A 259 16.46 27.46 -3.52
CA ASN A 259 17.88 27.73 -3.69
C ASN A 259 18.51 26.68 -4.61
N SER A 260 19.58 27.05 -5.35
CA SER A 260 20.35 26.10 -6.15
C SER A 260 20.73 24.89 -5.28
N MET A 261 20.18 23.72 -5.63
CA MET A 261 20.20 22.50 -4.80
C MET A 261 21.58 21.84 -4.77
N GLY A 262 22.53 22.42 -4.05
CA GLY A 262 23.88 21.88 -3.85
C GLY A 262 24.00 20.83 -2.74
N GLY A 263 22.94 20.06 -2.43
CA GLY A 263 22.91 19.04 -1.37
C GLY A 263 22.70 19.61 0.04
N GLY A 264 22.48 18.76 1.04
CA GLY A 264 22.44 19.17 2.46
C GLY A 264 21.09 19.65 2.98
N ASN A 265 19.97 18.96 2.69
CA ASN A 265 18.65 19.25 3.27
C ASN A 265 18.04 20.63 2.96
N ARG A 266 18.42 21.26 1.85
CA ARG A 266 17.97 22.60 1.46
C ARG A 266 16.60 22.65 0.80
N GLU A 267 15.94 21.49 0.65
CA GLU A 267 14.64 21.38 0.01
C GLU A 267 13.51 21.79 0.95
N PRO A 268 12.46 22.48 0.46
CA PRO A 268 11.25 22.73 1.24
C PRO A 268 10.65 21.40 1.71
N LYS A 269 10.25 21.36 2.97
CA LYS A 269 9.69 20.12 3.57
C LYS A 269 8.18 20.26 3.68
N VAL A 270 7.46 19.41 3.00
CA VAL A 270 6.00 19.27 3.07
C VAL A 270 5.63 18.00 3.81
N LEU A 271 4.48 18.00 4.46
CA LEU A 271 4.08 17.15 5.58
C LEU A 271 3.52 15.78 5.18
N VAL A 272 4.07 15.09 4.20
CA VAL A 272 3.80 13.64 4.02
C VAL A 272 5.02 12.87 4.50
N ALA A 273 4.86 12.03 5.50
CA ALA A 273 5.99 11.37 6.13
C ALA A 273 5.75 9.86 6.32
N ARG A 274 6.85 9.12 6.38
CA ARG A 274 6.84 7.70 6.77
C ARG A 274 7.85 7.46 7.89
N MET A 275 7.57 6.52 8.76
CA MET A 275 8.53 6.06 9.76
C MET A 275 9.43 4.99 9.14
N VAL A 276 10.73 5.25 9.06
CA VAL A 276 11.71 4.31 8.49
C VAL A 276 12.79 3.96 9.49
N GLY A 277 13.22 2.71 9.48
CA GLY A 277 14.40 2.26 10.22
C GLY A 277 15.66 2.60 9.43
N ARG A 278 16.54 3.44 9.98
CA ARG A 278 17.83 3.78 9.39
C ARG A 278 18.98 3.32 10.26
N ARG A 279 19.99 2.72 9.64
CA ARG A 279 21.25 2.40 10.30
C ARG A 279 22.19 3.58 10.16
N ILE A 280 22.59 4.14 11.28
CA ILE A 280 23.50 5.29 11.34
C ILE A 280 24.80 4.83 11.99
N ASN A 281 25.89 4.94 11.29
CA ASN A 281 27.21 4.61 11.81
C ASN A 281 27.56 5.53 13.01
N PRO A 282 27.78 4.96 14.19
CA PRO A 282 28.00 5.78 15.41
C PRO A 282 29.30 6.59 15.37
N GLY A 283 30.30 6.14 14.61
CA GLY A 283 31.57 6.85 14.49
C GLY A 283 31.56 7.99 13.50
N THR A 284 30.77 7.90 12.43
CA THR A 284 30.73 8.90 11.35
C THR A 284 29.46 9.73 11.31
N GLY A 285 28.41 9.31 12.03
CA GLY A 285 27.07 9.93 11.98
C GLY A 285 26.36 9.78 10.62
N LYS A 286 26.94 9.04 9.66
CA LYS A 286 26.37 8.86 8.32
C LYS A 286 25.49 7.62 8.24
N ARG A 287 24.61 7.62 7.26
CA ARG A 287 23.75 6.49 6.93
C ARG A 287 24.59 5.32 6.39
N ASP A 288 24.32 4.12 6.93
CA ASP A 288 25.03 2.89 6.60
C ASP A 288 24.03 1.71 6.68
N ASP A 289 23.02 1.75 5.81
CA ASP A 289 21.91 0.77 5.83
C ASP A 289 22.35 -0.66 5.47
N TYR A 290 23.53 -0.83 4.87
CA TYR A 290 24.09 -2.14 4.52
C TYR A 290 24.81 -2.81 5.69
N ASN A 291 25.19 -2.08 6.72
CA ASN A 291 25.87 -2.62 7.90
C ASN A 291 24.82 -3.24 8.86
N MET A 292 24.71 -4.56 8.84
CA MET A 292 23.71 -5.31 9.62
C MET A 292 24.01 -5.33 11.12
N ASP A 293 25.25 -5.01 11.54
CA ASP A 293 25.64 -4.96 12.96
C ASP A 293 25.08 -3.71 13.66
N ILE A 294 24.69 -2.71 12.89
CA ILE A 294 24.09 -1.49 13.41
C ILE A 294 22.58 -1.67 13.49
N LYS A 295 22.03 -1.59 14.70
CA LYS A 295 20.57 -1.61 14.92
C LYS A 295 19.90 -0.40 14.24
N PRO A 296 18.83 -0.59 13.44
CA PRO A 296 18.15 0.51 12.81
C PRO A 296 17.44 1.40 13.85
N LYS A 297 17.62 2.71 13.72
CA LYS A 297 16.84 3.71 14.46
C LYS A 297 15.64 4.16 13.63
N GLN A 298 14.47 4.24 14.26
CA GLN A 298 13.26 4.75 13.61
C GLN A 298 13.39 6.26 13.41
N ARG A 299 13.06 6.73 12.19
CA ARG A 299 13.05 8.14 11.82
C ARG A 299 11.82 8.47 11.00
N LEU A 300 11.25 9.64 11.23
CA LEU A 300 10.21 10.20 10.37
C LEU A 300 10.90 10.82 9.15
N GLU A 301 10.59 10.30 7.96
CA GLU A 301 11.11 10.83 6.70
C GLU A 301 9.95 11.36 5.85
N PRO A 302 9.92 12.69 5.58
CA PRO A 302 8.92 13.27 4.69
C PRO A 302 9.10 12.76 3.25
N ARG A 303 7.99 12.63 2.55
CA ARG A 303 7.98 12.30 1.11
C ARG A 303 7.98 13.59 0.29
N LYS A 304 8.62 13.50 -0.88
CA LYS A 304 8.77 14.65 -1.80
C LYS A 304 7.66 14.73 -2.86
N ASP A 305 6.95 13.63 -3.06
CA ASP A 305 6.00 13.45 -4.16
C ASP A 305 4.54 13.69 -3.75
N ASN A 306 4.29 14.13 -2.52
CA ASN A 306 2.96 14.36 -1.94
C ASN A 306 1.99 13.17 -2.09
N LYS A 307 2.52 11.96 -2.32
CA LYS A 307 1.75 10.72 -2.43
C LYS A 307 2.12 9.77 -1.30
N SER A 308 1.19 8.94 -0.86
CA SER A 308 1.50 7.89 0.12
C SER A 308 2.49 6.87 -0.46
N GLY A 309 3.21 6.17 0.39
CA GLY A 309 3.92 4.95 0.01
C GLY A 309 2.94 3.82 -0.33
N CYS A 310 3.46 2.68 -0.76
CA CYS A 310 2.67 1.47 -0.88
C CYS A 310 2.00 1.15 0.47
N LEU A 311 0.72 0.81 0.45
CA LEU A 311 0.07 0.28 1.65
C LEU A 311 0.72 -1.04 2.03
N THR A 312 1.07 -1.15 3.30
CA THR A 312 1.63 -2.35 3.90
C THR A 312 0.75 -2.78 5.08
N THR A 313 1.02 -3.92 5.65
CA THR A 313 0.35 -4.38 6.87
C THR A 313 0.87 -3.69 8.14
N VAL A 314 1.78 -2.72 7.98
CA VAL A 314 2.44 -2.00 9.08
C VAL A 314 1.96 -0.57 9.15
N ASP A 315 1.25 -0.22 10.21
CA ASP A 315 0.57 1.08 10.41
C ASP A 315 1.47 2.33 10.30
N LYS A 316 2.76 2.18 10.56
CA LYS A 316 3.72 3.29 10.59
C LYS A 316 4.34 3.66 9.23
N ASP A 317 4.00 2.93 8.18
CA ASP A 317 4.64 3.14 6.87
C ASP A 317 4.04 4.33 6.10
N ASN A 318 2.82 4.75 6.47
CA ASN A 318 2.17 5.93 5.89
C ASN A 318 1.55 6.76 7.03
N LEU A 319 2.07 7.95 7.25
CA LEU A 319 1.64 8.87 8.31
C LEU A 319 1.19 10.18 7.71
N VAL A 320 0.06 10.67 8.17
CA VAL A 320 -0.42 12.04 7.91
C VAL A 320 0.02 12.93 9.06
N VAL A 321 0.53 14.12 8.74
CA VAL A 321 0.96 15.09 9.74
C VAL A 321 0.02 16.28 9.68
N GLU A 322 -0.77 16.49 10.72
CA GLU A 322 -1.70 17.61 10.87
C GLU A 322 -1.36 18.42 12.13
N LYS A 323 -1.27 19.74 12.00
CA LYS A 323 -1.03 20.68 13.12
C LYS A 323 0.02 20.19 14.14
N GLY A 324 1.11 19.56 13.64
CA GLY A 324 2.21 19.02 14.44
C GLY A 324 1.94 17.75 15.22
N THR A 325 0.83 17.13 14.95
CA THR A 325 0.58 15.74 15.33
C THR A 325 0.63 14.89 14.08
N TYR A 326 0.94 13.64 14.22
CA TYR A 326 0.84 12.67 13.12
C TYR A 326 -0.08 11.54 13.54
N ARG A 327 -0.79 11.00 12.58
CA ARG A 327 -1.61 9.82 12.77
C ARG A 327 -1.41 8.82 11.63
N PRO A 328 -1.64 7.53 11.86
CA PRO A 328 -1.74 6.58 10.76
C PRO A 328 -2.93 6.92 9.85
N LEU A 329 -2.88 6.46 8.62
CA LEU A 329 -4.04 6.47 7.74
C LEU A 329 -5.19 5.66 8.36
N LEU A 330 -6.39 6.17 8.23
CA LEU A 330 -7.60 5.47 8.63
C LEU A 330 -7.96 4.38 7.61
N PRO A 331 -8.68 3.32 7.99
CA PRO A 331 -9.11 2.30 7.04
C PRO A 331 -9.85 2.87 5.82
N ILE A 332 -10.72 3.87 5.98
CA ILE A 332 -11.42 4.55 4.87
C ILE A 332 -10.43 5.23 3.92
N GLU A 333 -9.42 5.93 4.45
CA GLU A 333 -8.39 6.58 3.63
C GLU A 333 -7.55 5.54 2.89
N MET A 334 -7.29 4.40 3.50
CA MET A 334 -6.61 3.27 2.85
C MET A 334 -7.50 2.61 1.78
N GLU A 335 -8.82 2.53 1.99
CA GLU A 335 -9.78 2.09 0.97
C GLU A 335 -9.74 3.02 -0.24
N ARG A 336 -9.77 4.34 -0.03
CA ARG A 336 -9.63 5.35 -1.09
C ARG A 336 -8.28 5.27 -1.83
N LEU A 337 -7.18 4.97 -1.11
CA LEU A 337 -5.87 4.71 -1.75
C LEU A 337 -5.89 3.47 -2.65
N GLN A 338 -6.65 2.45 -2.30
CA GLN A 338 -6.87 1.27 -3.16
C GLN A 338 -8.02 1.49 -4.15
N THR A 339 -8.54 2.71 -4.22
CA THR A 339 -9.68 3.09 -5.07
C THR A 339 -10.92 2.21 -4.82
N LEU A 340 -11.10 1.73 -3.58
CA LEU A 340 -12.30 1.02 -3.13
C LEU A 340 -13.36 2.02 -2.64
N PRO A 341 -14.64 1.64 -2.62
CA PRO A 341 -15.68 2.42 -1.95
C PRO A 341 -15.39 2.60 -0.45
N ASP A 342 -15.82 3.73 0.12
CA ASP A 342 -15.75 3.97 1.56
C ASP A 342 -16.48 2.86 2.33
N ASN A 343 -15.88 2.39 3.43
CA ASN A 343 -16.40 1.32 4.29
C ASN A 343 -16.53 -0.07 3.60
N TYR A 344 -15.87 -0.26 2.47
CA TYR A 344 -15.85 -1.54 1.77
C TYR A 344 -15.40 -2.69 2.70
N THR A 345 -14.35 -2.47 3.49
CA THR A 345 -13.79 -3.48 4.42
C THR A 345 -14.42 -3.43 5.82
N GLU A 346 -15.52 -2.68 6.04
CA GLU A 346 -16.21 -2.62 7.31
C GLU A 346 -16.83 -3.99 7.69
N GLY A 347 -16.83 -4.31 9.00
CA GLY A 347 -17.38 -5.56 9.54
C GLY A 347 -16.32 -6.49 10.12
N VAL A 348 -15.04 -6.08 10.07
CA VAL A 348 -13.90 -6.72 10.75
C VAL A 348 -13.09 -5.68 11.52
N SER A 349 -12.13 -6.12 12.35
CA SER A 349 -11.29 -5.18 13.11
C SER A 349 -10.42 -4.31 12.20
N ASN A 350 -10.07 -3.10 12.65
CA ASN A 350 -9.18 -2.20 11.89
C ASN A 350 -7.85 -2.85 11.50
N THR A 351 -7.31 -3.72 12.35
CA THR A 351 -6.09 -4.47 12.03
C THR A 351 -6.30 -5.39 10.82
N GLN A 352 -7.43 -6.08 10.75
CA GLN A 352 -7.74 -6.94 9.61
C GLN A 352 -8.05 -6.11 8.35
N ARG A 353 -8.79 -5.00 8.49
CA ARG A 353 -9.02 -4.04 7.39
C ARG A 353 -7.71 -3.58 6.78
N LYS A 354 -6.79 -3.09 7.59
CA LYS A 354 -5.48 -2.59 7.14
C LYS A 354 -4.63 -3.70 6.50
N LYS A 355 -4.64 -4.92 7.08
CA LYS A 355 -3.94 -6.08 6.51
C LYS A 355 -4.44 -6.40 5.10
N MET A 356 -5.74 -6.52 4.90
CA MET A 356 -6.29 -6.84 3.58
C MET A 356 -6.12 -5.71 2.57
N LEU A 357 -6.21 -4.43 3.01
CA LEU A 357 -5.94 -3.27 2.16
C LEU A 357 -4.47 -3.19 1.73
N GLY A 358 -3.53 -3.52 2.62
CA GLY A 358 -2.11 -3.60 2.28
C GLY A 358 -1.79 -4.67 1.24
N ASN A 359 -2.47 -5.82 1.33
CA ASN A 359 -2.32 -6.93 0.39
C ASN A 359 -3.16 -6.76 -0.89
N GLY A 360 -4.24 -5.97 -0.84
CA GLY A 360 -5.19 -5.80 -1.94
C GLY A 360 -4.63 -5.03 -3.13
N TRP A 361 -5.40 -4.98 -4.20
CA TRP A 361 -5.09 -4.26 -5.43
C TRP A 361 -5.57 -2.82 -5.40
N THR A 362 -4.94 -1.96 -6.21
CA THR A 362 -5.51 -0.68 -6.60
C THR A 362 -6.52 -0.95 -7.72
N VAL A 363 -7.80 -0.90 -7.37
CA VAL A 363 -8.90 -1.40 -8.21
C VAL A 363 -8.97 -0.72 -9.57
N ASP A 364 -8.76 0.59 -9.65
CA ASP A 364 -8.83 1.32 -10.91
C ASP A 364 -7.73 0.92 -11.89
N ILE A 365 -6.55 0.53 -11.39
CA ILE A 365 -5.50 -0.05 -12.25
C ILE A 365 -5.98 -1.38 -12.85
N ILE A 366 -6.55 -2.26 -12.04
CA ILE A 366 -7.07 -3.55 -12.53
C ILE A 366 -8.21 -3.33 -13.52
N SER A 367 -9.15 -2.42 -13.19
CA SER A 367 -10.24 -2.06 -14.11
C SER A 367 -9.73 -1.51 -15.44
N HIS A 368 -8.70 -0.63 -15.40
CA HIS A 368 -8.05 -0.10 -16.59
C HIS A 368 -7.45 -1.22 -17.48
N ILE A 369 -6.75 -2.16 -16.87
CA ILE A 369 -6.15 -3.31 -17.58
C ILE A 369 -7.26 -4.20 -18.19
N LEU A 370 -8.30 -4.51 -17.43
CA LEU A 370 -9.40 -5.36 -17.86
C LEU A 370 -10.19 -4.79 -19.05
N LYS A 371 -10.36 -3.46 -19.10
CA LYS A 371 -11.03 -2.78 -20.23
C LYS A 371 -10.33 -3.00 -21.59
N GLN A 372 -9.05 -3.34 -21.57
CA GLN A 372 -8.24 -3.55 -22.77
C GLN A 372 -8.23 -5.02 -23.21
N GLY A 373 -8.77 -5.95 -22.38
CA GLY A 373 -8.73 -7.38 -22.62
C GLY A 373 -9.80 -7.95 -23.55
N GLU A 374 -10.63 -7.09 -24.21
CA GLU A 374 -11.75 -7.53 -25.05
C GLU A 374 -12.69 -8.51 -24.34
N LEU A 375 -12.95 -8.26 -23.04
CA LEU A 375 -13.78 -9.11 -22.18
C LEU A 375 -15.26 -8.67 -22.14
N VAL A 376 -15.58 -7.58 -22.81
CA VAL A 376 -16.95 -7.00 -22.87
C VAL A 376 -17.79 -7.71 -23.94
#